data_5bf1a5c12faaf4959978058d30c1ed4f
#
_entry.id   5bf1a5c12faaf4959978058d30c1ed4f
#
_cell.length_a   1.000
_cell.length_b   1.000
_cell.length_c   1.000
_cell.angle_alpha   90.00
_cell.angle_beta   90.00
_cell.angle_gamma   90.00
#
_symmetry.space_group_name_H-M   'P 1'
#
loop_
_entity.id
_entity.type
_entity.pdbx_description
1 polymer ?
#
loop_
_entity_poly.entity_id
_entity_poly.type
_entity_poly.pdbx_seq_one_letter_code
_entity_poly.pdbx_strand_id
1 'polypeptide(L)'
;MTVVAEVASFLAYRASRAGLAVDRRLVETAALLHDVDKALPPSHPLKELGHGPAGAAWLTEAGHPELARTLIAHPVTRFTDPDAETWVSDAPIEERIVTYADKRATQRVVSLEQRFDRWRRKHPEYRARLDQAFGVAQRLESILCLAIGIEARDVERLRWVDDAMSRAFAAGVPDLRPAESVDGLPVFGTPADPSAA
;
A
#
# COMPACT_ATOMS: atom_id res chain seq x y z
N MET A 1 -4.37 9.92 -3.95
CA MET A 1 -3.94 8.61 -3.41
C MET A 1 -2.41 8.58 -3.42
N THR A 2 -1.75 7.99 -2.44
CA THR A 2 -0.29 7.88 -2.44
C THR A 2 0.16 6.77 -3.39
N VAL A 3 1.37 6.88 -3.97
CA VAL A 3 1.92 5.84 -4.86
C VAL A 3 2.00 4.48 -4.16
N VAL A 4 2.31 4.46 -2.85
CA VAL A 4 2.29 3.21 -2.07
C VAL A 4 0.92 2.55 -2.07
N ALA A 5 -0.14 3.33 -1.85
CA ALA A 5 -1.51 2.81 -1.87
C ALA A 5 -1.94 2.32 -3.26
N GLU A 6 -1.49 2.97 -4.33
CA GLU A 6 -1.74 2.53 -5.70
C GLU A 6 -1.09 1.17 -5.98
N VAL A 7 0.18 1.03 -5.63
CA VAL A 7 0.91 -0.25 -5.78
C VAL A 7 0.27 -1.34 -4.92
N ALA A 8 -0.05 -1.04 -3.66
CA ALA A 8 -0.66 -1.99 -2.75
C ALA A 8 -2.05 -2.45 -3.24
N SER A 9 -2.89 -1.53 -3.71
CA SER A 9 -4.21 -1.86 -4.29
C SER A 9 -4.09 -2.75 -5.52
N PHE A 10 -3.12 -2.46 -6.42
CA PHE A 10 -2.83 -3.31 -7.57
C PHE A 10 -2.46 -4.73 -7.14
N LEU A 11 -1.51 -4.87 -6.21
CA LEU A 11 -1.03 -6.16 -5.74
C LEU A 11 -2.16 -6.97 -5.05
N ALA A 12 -2.95 -6.31 -4.18
CA ALA A 12 -4.07 -6.94 -3.51
C ALA A 12 -5.17 -7.38 -4.50
N TYR A 13 -5.43 -6.56 -5.52
CA TYR A 13 -6.32 -6.94 -6.62
C TYR A 13 -5.81 -8.19 -7.35
N ARG A 14 -4.52 -8.23 -7.70
CA ARG A 14 -3.91 -9.38 -8.37
C ARG A 14 -3.94 -10.64 -7.48
N ALA A 15 -3.65 -10.50 -6.18
CA ALA A 15 -3.75 -11.58 -5.21
C ALA A 15 -5.16 -12.20 -5.16
N SER A 16 -6.18 -11.35 -5.06
CA SER A 16 -7.57 -11.77 -5.10
C SER A 16 -7.92 -12.48 -6.42
N ARG A 17 -7.43 -11.98 -7.56
CA ARG A 17 -7.63 -12.61 -8.88
C ARG A 17 -6.91 -13.95 -9.04
N ALA A 18 -5.79 -14.13 -8.33
CA ALA A 18 -5.06 -15.40 -8.25
C ALA A 18 -5.72 -16.41 -7.28
N GLY A 19 -6.83 -16.06 -6.63
CA GLY A 19 -7.55 -16.93 -5.69
C GLY A 19 -6.96 -16.94 -4.28
N LEU A 20 -6.04 -16.02 -3.96
CA LEU A 20 -5.50 -15.91 -2.61
C LEU A 20 -6.49 -15.18 -1.69
N ALA A 21 -6.60 -15.67 -0.46
CA ALA A 21 -7.35 -14.97 0.58
C ALA A 21 -6.57 -13.70 0.96
N VAL A 22 -7.13 -12.52 0.69
CA VAL A 22 -6.54 -11.22 0.99
C VAL A 22 -7.64 -10.24 1.38
N ASP A 23 -7.44 -9.56 2.51
CA ASP A 23 -8.27 -8.43 2.89
C ASP A 23 -7.78 -7.15 2.18
N ARG A 24 -8.42 -6.86 1.04
CA ARG A 24 -8.07 -5.69 0.23
C ARG A 24 -8.29 -4.37 0.97
N ARG A 25 -9.32 -4.29 1.83
CA ARG A 25 -9.59 -3.07 2.61
C ARG A 25 -8.49 -2.83 3.63
N LEU A 26 -8.06 -3.90 4.32
CA LEU A 26 -6.93 -3.83 5.24
C LEU A 26 -5.67 -3.35 4.52
N VAL A 27 -5.33 -3.94 3.37
CA VAL A 27 -4.16 -3.55 2.56
C VAL A 27 -4.23 -2.07 2.16
N GLU A 28 -5.35 -1.63 1.60
CA GLU A 28 -5.52 -0.27 1.12
C GLU A 28 -5.43 0.76 2.26
N THR A 29 -6.08 0.46 3.40
CA THR A 29 -6.04 1.32 4.59
C THR A 29 -4.64 1.36 5.20
N ALA A 30 -4.00 0.19 5.36
CA ALA A 30 -2.65 0.12 5.90
C ALA A 30 -1.63 0.83 5.00
N ALA A 31 -1.75 0.70 3.68
CA ALA A 31 -0.88 1.40 2.73
C ALA A 31 -1.04 2.93 2.77
N LEU A 32 -2.24 3.44 3.03
CA LEU A 32 -2.46 4.88 3.23
C LEU A 32 -1.86 5.38 4.55
N LEU A 33 -1.88 4.55 5.59
CA LEU A 33 -1.50 4.93 6.95
C LEU A 33 -0.12 4.41 7.37
N HIS A 34 0.63 3.69 6.49
CA HIS A 34 1.89 3.04 6.86
C HIS A 34 2.91 3.98 7.52
N ASP A 35 2.91 5.23 7.13
CA ASP A 35 3.81 6.30 7.60
C ASP A 35 3.13 7.26 8.61
N VAL A 36 2.00 6.90 9.20
CA VAL A 36 1.22 7.79 10.08
C VAL A 36 2.02 8.33 11.27
N ASP A 37 2.99 7.55 11.76
CA ASP A 37 3.91 8.00 12.81
C ASP A 37 4.70 9.25 12.42
N LYS A 38 4.95 9.49 11.14
CA LYS A 38 5.64 10.69 10.66
C LYS A 38 4.84 11.97 10.88
N ALA A 39 3.51 11.86 10.96
CA ALA A 39 2.63 12.98 11.28
C ALA A 39 2.55 13.31 12.78
N LEU A 40 3.00 12.41 13.66
CA LEU A 40 3.04 12.68 15.10
C LEU A 40 4.06 13.78 15.42
N PRO A 41 3.75 14.70 16.38
CA PRO A 41 4.71 15.69 16.83
C PRO A 41 6.03 15.03 17.30
N PRO A 42 7.19 15.70 17.15
CA PRO A 42 8.48 15.16 17.60
C PRO A 42 8.53 14.80 19.08
N SER A 43 7.75 15.52 19.91
CA SER A 43 7.64 15.29 21.36
C SER A 43 6.62 14.22 21.76
N HIS A 44 5.96 13.58 20.79
CA HIS A 44 4.95 12.57 21.10
C HIS A 44 5.61 11.33 21.70
N PRO A 45 5.14 10.78 22.84
CA PRO A 45 5.78 9.66 23.53
C PRO A 45 5.97 8.42 22.65
N LEU A 46 5.01 8.12 21.77
CA LEU A 46 5.10 6.97 20.86
C LEU A 46 6.27 7.05 19.87
N LYS A 47 6.87 8.24 19.64
CA LYS A 47 8.06 8.38 18.78
C LYS A 47 9.27 7.59 19.28
N GLU A 48 9.34 7.33 20.58
CA GLU A 48 10.40 6.52 21.18
C GLU A 48 10.38 5.07 20.70
N LEU A 49 9.21 4.58 20.25
CA LEU A 49 9.08 3.23 19.69
C LEU A 49 9.69 3.09 18.29
N GLY A 50 10.07 4.19 17.66
CA GLY A 50 10.61 4.18 16.31
C GLY A 50 9.57 4.04 15.20
N HIS A 51 10.06 4.11 13.95
CA HIS A 51 9.23 4.06 12.75
C HIS A 51 8.57 2.70 12.57
N GLY A 52 7.28 2.69 12.27
CA GLY A 52 6.42 1.51 12.18
C GLY A 52 5.75 1.20 13.52
N PRO A 53 6.49 0.77 14.57
CA PRO A 53 5.91 0.53 15.88
C PRO A 53 5.16 1.73 16.48
N ALA A 54 5.65 2.94 16.30
CA ALA A 54 4.96 4.16 16.75
C ALA A 54 3.60 4.34 16.06
N GLY A 55 3.53 4.12 14.75
CA GLY A 55 2.28 4.18 14.00
C GLY A 55 1.30 3.08 14.40
N ALA A 56 1.82 1.87 14.62
CA ALA A 56 1.02 0.74 15.06
C ALA A 56 0.39 0.97 16.44
N ALA A 57 1.17 1.49 17.39
CA ALA A 57 0.68 1.84 18.72
C ALA A 57 -0.39 2.92 18.64
N TRP A 58 -0.14 3.98 17.87
CA TRP A 58 -1.09 5.06 17.68
C TRP A 58 -2.43 4.59 17.09
N LEU A 59 -2.39 3.73 16.06
CA LEU A 59 -3.61 3.18 15.46
C LEU A 59 -4.33 2.24 16.43
N THR A 60 -3.60 1.48 17.24
CA THR A 60 -4.20 0.61 18.27
C THR A 60 -4.94 1.44 19.32
N GLU A 61 -4.33 2.54 19.80
CA GLU A 61 -4.98 3.48 20.73
C GLU A 61 -6.19 4.18 20.09
N ALA A 62 -6.15 4.41 18.77
CA ALA A 62 -7.26 4.97 18.01
C ALA A 62 -8.39 3.96 17.71
N GLY A 63 -8.25 2.69 18.13
CA GLY A 63 -9.28 1.65 17.95
C GLY A 63 -9.13 0.81 16.69
N HIS A 64 -7.95 0.82 16.04
CA HIS A 64 -7.64 0.09 14.81
C HIS A 64 -6.46 -0.90 14.97
N PRO A 65 -6.52 -1.84 15.94
CA PRO A 65 -5.43 -2.79 16.20
C PRO A 65 -5.15 -3.74 15.03
N GLU A 66 -6.13 -3.97 14.15
CA GLU A 66 -6.00 -4.83 12.96
C GLU A 66 -4.94 -4.32 11.98
N LEU A 67 -4.63 -3.01 11.98
CA LEU A 67 -3.60 -2.40 11.13
C LEU A 67 -2.18 -2.55 11.70
N ALA A 68 -2.05 -2.78 13.00
CA ALA A 68 -0.78 -2.70 13.74
C ALA A 68 0.31 -3.62 13.14
N ARG A 69 -0.02 -4.87 12.83
CA ARG A 69 0.94 -5.84 12.29
C ARG A 69 1.55 -5.38 10.98
N THR A 70 0.73 -4.85 10.07
CA THR A 70 1.17 -4.37 8.76
C THR A 70 2.09 -3.16 8.90
N LEU A 71 1.79 -2.26 9.85
CA LEU A 71 2.64 -1.10 10.10
C LEU A 71 3.97 -1.47 10.76
N ILE A 72 3.99 -2.45 11.66
CA ILE A 72 5.24 -2.96 12.26
C ILE A 72 6.12 -3.62 11.19
N ALA A 73 5.52 -4.33 10.25
CA ALA A 73 6.23 -5.09 9.24
C ALA A 73 6.86 -4.25 8.12
N HIS A 74 6.34 -3.03 7.84
CA HIS A 74 6.75 -2.30 6.64
C HIS A 74 8.13 -1.65 6.67
N PRO A 75 8.77 -1.22 7.79
CA PRO A 75 10.09 -0.58 7.75
C PRO A 75 11.15 -1.46 7.10
N VAL A 76 12.13 -0.82 6.41
CA VAL A 76 13.23 -1.55 5.75
C VAL A 76 14.08 -2.37 6.73
N THR A 77 14.10 -1.97 8.00
CA THR A 77 14.81 -2.69 9.06
C THR A 77 14.26 -4.09 9.28
N ARG A 78 12.97 -4.33 8.99
CA ARG A 78 12.34 -5.66 9.04
C ARG A 78 13.12 -6.70 8.23
N PHE A 79 13.71 -6.29 7.12
CA PHE A 79 14.52 -7.17 6.26
C PHE A 79 15.88 -7.53 6.84
N THR A 80 16.27 -6.97 7.99
CA THR A 80 17.51 -7.32 8.69
C THR A 80 17.27 -8.01 10.03
N ASP A 81 16.02 -8.33 10.33
CA ASP A 81 15.67 -9.08 11.54
C ASP A 81 16.08 -10.55 11.40
N PRO A 82 16.36 -11.25 12.51
CA PRO A 82 16.80 -12.64 12.47
C PRO A 82 15.81 -13.60 11.78
N ASP A 83 14.53 -13.30 11.82
CA ASP A 83 13.44 -14.10 11.23
C ASP A 83 12.98 -13.57 9.84
N ALA A 84 13.69 -12.63 9.25
CA ALA A 84 13.29 -11.98 8.00
C ALA A 84 12.99 -12.97 6.87
N GLU A 85 13.79 -14.03 6.73
CA GLU A 85 13.61 -15.06 5.71
C GLU A 85 12.32 -15.87 5.92
N THR A 86 12.04 -16.28 7.15
CA THR A 86 10.79 -16.97 7.50
C THR A 86 9.59 -16.06 7.33
N TRP A 87 9.72 -14.79 7.74
CA TRP A 87 8.67 -13.80 7.57
C TRP A 87 8.29 -13.59 6.10
N VAL A 88 9.28 -13.49 5.20
CA VAL A 88 9.03 -13.34 3.76
C VAL A 88 8.19 -14.49 3.20
N SER A 89 8.39 -15.71 3.70
CA SER A 89 7.67 -16.90 3.25
C SER A 89 6.28 -17.03 3.88
N ASP A 90 6.17 -16.78 5.20
CA ASP A 90 5.08 -17.27 6.02
C ASP A 90 4.15 -16.16 6.54
N ALA A 91 4.58 -14.88 6.47
CA ALA A 91 3.75 -13.77 6.95
C ALA A 91 2.44 -13.65 6.16
N PRO A 92 1.39 -13.07 6.78
CA PRO A 92 0.16 -12.71 6.08
C PRO A 92 0.44 -11.93 4.80
N ILE A 93 -0.34 -12.21 3.78
CA ILE A 93 -0.14 -11.60 2.47
C ILE A 93 -0.30 -10.08 2.51
N GLU A 94 -1.14 -9.57 3.39
CA GLU A 94 -1.37 -8.14 3.59
C GLU A 94 -0.09 -7.42 4.05
N GLU A 95 0.62 -8.00 5.03
CA GLU A 95 1.90 -7.47 5.52
C GLU A 95 2.93 -7.43 4.40
N ARG A 96 3.05 -8.52 3.63
CA ARG A 96 3.99 -8.64 2.51
C ARG A 96 3.68 -7.66 1.39
N ILE A 97 2.39 -7.48 1.06
CA ILE A 97 1.96 -6.54 0.02
C ILE A 97 2.30 -5.11 0.41
N VAL A 98 1.94 -4.65 1.61
CA VAL A 98 2.19 -3.26 2.03
C VAL A 98 3.68 -2.99 2.15
N THR A 99 4.44 -3.93 2.73
CA THR A 99 5.89 -3.83 2.84
C THR A 99 6.55 -3.74 1.47
N TYR A 100 6.19 -4.58 0.53
CA TYR A 100 6.72 -4.53 -0.84
C TYR A 100 6.31 -3.25 -1.57
N ALA A 101 5.05 -2.83 -1.47
CA ALA A 101 4.56 -1.61 -2.10
C ALA A 101 5.33 -0.36 -1.66
N ASP A 102 5.66 -0.23 -0.37
CA ASP A 102 6.50 0.87 0.11
C ASP A 102 7.90 0.83 -0.52
N LYS A 103 8.49 -0.35 -0.75
CA LYS A 103 9.81 -0.46 -1.38
C LYS A 103 9.77 -0.20 -2.90
N ARG A 104 8.60 -0.25 -3.51
CA ARG A 104 8.39 0.04 -4.94
C ARG A 104 7.92 1.46 -5.20
N ALA A 105 7.80 2.30 -4.16
CA ALA A 105 7.24 3.64 -4.26
C ALA A 105 8.17 4.73 -3.72
N THR A 106 8.14 5.87 -4.41
CA THR A 106 8.62 7.19 -3.99
C THR A 106 7.50 8.20 -4.32
N GLN A 107 7.80 9.28 -5.02
CA GLN A 107 6.78 10.12 -5.69
C GLN A 107 6.24 9.45 -6.97
N ARG A 108 6.86 8.35 -7.36
CA ARG A 108 6.47 7.51 -8.50
C ARG A 108 6.83 6.06 -8.18
N VAL A 109 6.32 5.13 -8.98
CA VAL A 109 6.74 3.73 -8.91
C VAL A 109 8.20 3.63 -9.37
N VAL A 110 8.99 2.83 -8.64
CA VAL A 110 10.42 2.60 -8.90
C VAL A 110 10.76 1.12 -8.77
N SER A 111 11.88 0.68 -9.33
CA SER A 111 12.39 -0.67 -9.07
C SER A 111 13.00 -0.77 -7.65
N LEU A 112 13.18 -2.00 -7.16
CA LEU A 112 13.89 -2.23 -5.89
C LEU A 112 15.32 -1.68 -5.97
N GLU A 113 16.04 -1.91 -7.08
CA GLU A 113 17.37 -1.38 -7.30
C GLU A 113 17.42 0.14 -7.14
N GLN A 114 16.53 0.86 -7.84
CA GLN A 114 16.46 2.32 -7.77
C GLN A 114 16.17 2.81 -6.35
N ARG A 115 15.28 2.12 -5.61
CA ARG A 115 14.94 2.46 -4.23
C ARG A 115 16.13 2.26 -3.30
N PHE A 116 16.76 1.09 -3.34
CA PHE A 116 17.90 0.76 -2.48
C PHE A 116 19.15 1.56 -2.84
N ASP A 117 19.43 1.81 -4.11
CA ASP A 117 20.53 2.67 -4.53
C ASP A 117 20.38 4.11 -4.02
N ARG A 118 19.15 4.63 -3.99
CA ARG A 118 18.87 5.93 -3.37
C ARG A 118 19.20 5.92 -1.88
N TRP A 119 18.83 4.86 -1.16
CA TRP A 119 19.15 4.72 0.27
C TRP A 119 20.64 4.56 0.51
N ARG A 120 21.35 3.73 -0.27
CA ARG A 120 22.81 3.55 -0.17
C ARG A 120 23.57 4.87 -0.36
N ARG A 121 23.12 5.71 -1.28
CA ARG A 121 23.71 7.04 -1.50
C ARG A 121 23.39 8.01 -0.37
N LYS A 122 22.18 7.95 0.19
CA LYS A 122 21.75 8.86 1.25
C LYS A 122 22.35 8.46 2.62
N HIS A 123 22.56 7.16 2.83
CA HIS A 123 22.98 6.56 4.10
C HIS A 123 24.13 5.58 3.88
N PRO A 124 25.31 6.05 3.46
CA PRO A 124 26.46 5.19 3.17
C PRO A 124 26.94 4.39 4.38
N GLU A 125 26.71 4.90 5.59
CA GLU A 125 27.01 4.25 6.87
C GLU A 125 26.23 2.95 7.09
N TYR A 126 25.08 2.79 6.45
CA TYR A 126 24.24 1.57 6.55
C TYR A 126 24.37 0.65 5.34
N ARG A 127 25.35 0.85 4.46
CA ARG A 127 25.47 0.14 3.19
C ARG A 127 25.37 -1.38 3.34
N ALA A 128 26.16 -1.97 4.25
CA ALA A 128 26.14 -3.43 4.45
C ALA A 128 24.78 -3.96 4.88
N ARG A 129 24.07 -3.24 5.77
CA ARG A 129 22.71 -3.60 6.19
C ARG A 129 21.70 -3.44 5.06
N LEU A 130 21.86 -2.41 4.23
CA LEU A 130 21.02 -2.18 3.06
C LEU A 130 21.24 -3.25 1.98
N ASP A 131 22.47 -3.76 1.83
CA ASP A 131 22.77 -4.85 0.90
C ASP A 131 22.12 -6.17 1.36
N GLN A 132 22.17 -6.47 2.67
CA GLN A 132 21.43 -7.58 3.26
C GLN A 132 19.91 -7.43 3.05
N ALA A 133 19.36 -6.27 3.41
CA ALA A 133 17.93 -5.97 3.27
C ALA A 133 17.48 -6.06 1.80
N PHE A 134 18.32 -5.66 0.85
CA PHE A 134 18.03 -5.75 -0.57
C PHE A 134 17.85 -7.20 -1.04
N GLY A 135 18.71 -8.12 -0.61
CA GLY A 135 18.57 -9.54 -0.92
C GLY A 135 17.23 -10.13 -0.42
N VAL A 136 16.82 -9.75 0.80
CA VAL A 136 15.51 -10.15 1.37
C VAL A 136 14.36 -9.52 0.60
N ALA A 137 14.46 -8.25 0.22
CA ALA A 137 13.44 -7.56 -0.59
C ALA A 137 13.26 -8.20 -1.97
N GLN A 138 14.35 -8.65 -2.61
CA GLN A 138 14.29 -9.37 -3.90
C GLN A 138 13.58 -10.74 -3.75
N ARG A 139 13.81 -11.44 -2.63
CA ARG A 139 13.07 -12.69 -2.36
C ARG A 139 11.60 -12.44 -2.13
N LEU A 140 11.25 -11.39 -1.36
CA LEU A 140 9.85 -10.98 -1.19
C LEU A 140 9.19 -10.69 -2.54
N GLU A 141 9.86 -9.91 -3.40
CA GLU A 141 9.37 -9.62 -4.77
C GLU A 141 9.13 -10.90 -5.54
N SER A 142 10.11 -11.82 -5.57
CA SER A 142 10.02 -13.07 -6.31
C SER A 142 8.86 -13.95 -5.83
N ILE A 143 8.74 -14.15 -4.51
CA ILE A 143 7.69 -14.97 -3.91
C ILE A 143 6.31 -14.34 -4.15
N LEU A 144 6.17 -13.04 -3.92
CA LEU A 144 4.90 -12.34 -4.08
C LEU A 144 4.46 -12.32 -5.55
N CYS A 145 5.35 -11.92 -6.47
CA CYS A 145 5.04 -11.87 -7.89
C CYS A 145 4.66 -13.23 -8.46
N LEU A 146 5.37 -14.29 -8.06
CA LEU A 146 5.04 -15.67 -8.44
C LEU A 146 3.65 -16.07 -7.93
N ALA A 147 3.35 -15.80 -6.66
CA ALA A 147 2.08 -16.18 -6.04
C ALA A 147 0.87 -15.48 -6.68
N ILE A 148 1.04 -14.26 -7.17
CA ILE A 148 -0.05 -13.46 -7.76
C ILE A 148 -0.02 -13.45 -9.31
N GLY A 149 0.90 -14.18 -9.91
CA GLY A 149 0.98 -14.39 -11.37
C GLY A 149 1.30 -13.12 -12.15
N ILE A 150 2.30 -12.35 -11.70
CA ILE A 150 2.80 -11.14 -12.38
C ILE A 150 4.33 -11.15 -12.43
N GLU A 151 4.89 -10.24 -13.21
CA GLU A 151 6.30 -9.90 -13.17
C GLU A 151 6.54 -8.56 -12.47
N ALA A 152 7.74 -8.35 -11.91
CA ALA A 152 8.11 -7.09 -11.23
C ALA A 152 7.89 -5.83 -12.11
N ARG A 153 8.11 -5.97 -13.43
CA ARG A 153 7.86 -4.90 -14.41
C ARG A 153 6.38 -4.52 -14.55
N ASP A 154 5.45 -5.42 -14.22
CA ASP A 154 4.01 -5.13 -14.28
C ASP A 154 3.61 -4.16 -13.16
N VAL A 155 4.31 -4.20 -12.01
CA VAL A 155 4.15 -3.22 -10.94
C VAL A 155 4.54 -1.82 -11.43
N GLU A 156 5.63 -1.70 -12.19
CA GLU A 156 6.09 -0.41 -12.72
C GLU A 156 5.08 0.23 -13.68
N ARG A 157 4.34 -0.60 -14.38
CA ARG A 157 3.33 -0.16 -15.37
C ARG A 157 1.94 0.00 -14.77
N LEU A 158 1.73 -0.45 -13.53
CA LEU A 158 0.41 -0.50 -12.88
C LEU A 158 -0.68 -1.07 -13.80
N ARG A 159 -0.39 -2.17 -14.48
CA ARG A 159 -1.24 -2.76 -15.55
C ARG A 159 -2.65 -3.15 -15.11
N TRP A 160 -2.97 -3.06 -13.83
CA TRP A 160 -4.33 -3.31 -13.34
C TRP A 160 -5.37 -2.36 -13.96
N VAL A 161 -4.96 -1.13 -14.31
CA VAL A 161 -5.84 -0.16 -14.99
C VAL A 161 -6.18 -0.69 -16.38
N ASP A 162 -5.16 -1.12 -17.14
CA ASP A 162 -5.35 -1.69 -18.48
C ASP A 162 -6.21 -2.94 -18.43
N ASP A 163 -5.99 -3.83 -17.45
CA ASP A 163 -6.77 -5.03 -17.22
C ASP A 163 -8.23 -4.71 -16.85
N ALA A 164 -8.45 -3.69 -16.01
CA ALA A 164 -9.79 -3.25 -15.63
C ALA A 164 -10.54 -2.62 -16.81
N MET A 165 -9.87 -1.78 -17.57
CA MET A 165 -10.41 -1.18 -18.81
C MET A 165 -10.77 -2.25 -19.83
N SER A 166 -9.86 -3.20 -20.08
CA SER A 166 -10.10 -4.29 -21.02
C SER A 166 -11.31 -5.15 -20.64
N ARG A 167 -11.50 -5.42 -19.33
CA ARG A 167 -12.68 -6.14 -18.84
C ARG A 167 -13.96 -5.33 -18.98
N ALA A 168 -13.90 -4.02 -18.71
CA ALA A 168 -15.06 -3.15 -18.87
C ALA A 168 -15.52 -3.10 -20.33
N PHE A 169 -14.58 -3.00 -21.27
CA PHE A 169 -14.90 -3.06 -22.71
C PHE A 169 -15.42 -4.43 -23.14
N ALA A 170 -14.87 -5.54 -22.63
CA ALA A 170 -15.31 -6.89 -22.97
C ALA A 170 -16.71 -7.21 -22.39
N ALA A 171 -17.04 -6.64 -21.23
CA ALA A 171 -18.36 -6.79 -20.61
C ALA A 171 -19.46 -5.97 -21.29
N GLY A 172 -19.11 -5.13 -22.24
CA GLY A 172 -19.98 -4.11 -22.82
C GLY A 172 -20.18 -2.95 -21.85
N VAL A 173 -20.17 -1.74 -22.37
CA VAL A 173 -20.54 -0.56 -21.57
C VAL A 173 -22.01 -0.72 -21.22
N PRO A 174 -22.39 -0.78 -19.92
CA PRO A 174 -23.81 -0.74 -19.59
C PRO A 174 -24.40 0.50 -20.25
N ASP A 175 -25.57 0.34 -20.85
CA ASP A 175 -26.30 1.47 -21.44
C ASP A 175 -26.59 2.48 -20.33
N LEU A 176 -25.72 3.49 -20.21
CA LEU A 176 -25.84 4.59 -19.25
C LEU A 176 -26.87 5.61 -19.71
N ARG A 177 -27.92 5.19 -20.40
CA ARG A 177 -29.05 6.06 -20.54
C ARG A 177 -29.51 6.46 -19.13
N PRO A 178 -29.72 7.77 -18.87
CA PRO A 178 -30.27 8.19 -17.58
C PRO A 178 -31.54 7.37 -17.36
N ALA A 179 -31.65 6.72 -16.21
CA ALA A 179 -32.92 6.12 -15.79
C ALA A 179 -33.95 7.21 -15.96
N GLU A 180 -35.04 6.89 -16.69
CA GLU A 180 -36.18 7.79 -16.79
C GLU A 180 -36.49 8.32 -15.40
N SER A 181 -36.67 9.64 -15.31
CA SER A 181 -36.85 10.39 -14.08
C SER A 181 -37.72 9.61 -13.09
N VAL A 182 -37.14 9.19 -11.99
CA VAL A 182 -37.92 8.65 -10.87
C VAL A 182 -38.52 9.89 -10.21
N ASP A 183 -39.76 10.21 -10.62
CA ASP A 183 -40.58 11.22 -9.95
C ASP A 183 -40.66 10.87 -8.47
N GLY A 184 -40.02 11.63 -7.61
CA GLY A 184 -40.15 11.47 -6.17
C GLY A 184 -38.90 11.65 -5.30
N LEU A 185 -37.72 12.01 -5.85
CA LEU A 185 -36.59 12.37 -5.00
C LEU A 185 -36.66 13.85 -4.57
N PRO A 186 -36.48 14.17 -3.27
CA PRO A 186 -36.48 15.55 -2.82
C PRO A 186 -35.31 16.32 -3.46
N VAL A 187 -35.63 17.41 -4.13
CA VAL A 187 -34.62 18.36 -4.67
C VAL A 187 -33.90 18.99 -3.48
N PHE A 188 -32.61 18.73 -3.35
CA PHE A 188 -31.78 19.47 -2.41
C PHE A 188 -31.81 20.93 -2.79
N GLY A 189 -32.34 21.77 -1.91
CA GLY A 189 -32.48 23.19 -2.10
C GLY A 189 -31.14 23.86 -2.40
N THR A 190 -31.12 24.75 -3.37
CA THR A 190 -30.05 25.70 -3.62
C THR A 190 -29.70 26.45 -2.34
N PRO A 191 -28.42 26.64 -2.00
CA PRO A 191 -28.03 27.47 -0.87
C PRO A 191 -28.49 28.91 -1.11
N ALA A 192 -29.09 29.51 -0.06
CA ALA A 192 -29.57 30.88 -0.09
C ALA A 192 -28.41 31.85 -0.37
N ASP A 193 -28.66 32.82 -1.25
CA ASP A 193 -27.77 33.93 -1.58
C ASP A 193 -27.52 34.79 -0.32
N PRO A 194 -26.25 34.99 0.11
CA PRO A 194 -25.92 35.79 1.29
C PRO A 194 -25.97 37.30 1.07
N SER A 195 -26.50 37.79 -0.07
CA SER A 195 -26.51 39.23 -0.39
C SER A 195 -27.82 39.98 -0.13
N ALA A 196 -28.76 39.36 0.62
CA ALA A 196 -30.04 40.02 0.97
C ALA A 196 -30.17 40.18 2.50
N ALA A 197 -29.39 41.14 3.08
CA ALA A 197 -29.69 41.88 4.31
C ALA A 197 -28.73 43.05 4.49
#